data_34f17a6ff0425cc98111c21c5d9e36a3
#
_entry.id   34f17a6ff0425cc98111c21c5d9e36a3
#
_cell.length_a   1.000
_cell.length_b   1.000
_cell.length_c   1.000
_cell.angle_alpha   90.00
_cell.angle_beta   90.00
_cell.angle_gamma   90.00
#
_symmetry.space_group_name_H-M   'P 1'
#
loop_
_entity.id
_entity.type
_entity.pdbx_description
1 polymer ?
#
loop_
_entity_poly.entity_id
_entity_poly.type
_entity_poly.pdbx_seq_one_letter_code
_entity_poly.pdbx_strand_id
1 'polypeptide(L)'
;MKIIKNITPTTRTVFQLKSMFDNEEIFIDNSYQRRYVWEEKHKIGLIETILLGYDIPAIYLWQQEPDPKTGKIRYSIVDGQQRVGAIISYLNNEFPLTKKYLLSTNDAPWDNKKFCDLPDENKKDIWSYALNINDLNNEITPDEIKTMFLRLNITNKVLNPQELRNAQFNGKFIQLSIELAELDFWNKYKVFSSADVRRMKDVEFVSHLLIFLRKGMKIATSQSTVNKMYDLYNESYGEYKEDKETVVLMLDEMQQVIEMLDPKIVNQITKITHLYTLFVVSYALKAENYYQAKKENVLNAICEFYQLYFTNDYSNEFVRNYLLYSQDAVASVNSRLERYNSIINFIKQKLNIC
;
A
#
# COMPACT_ATOMS: atom_id res chain seq x y z
N MET A 1 30.74 7.09 8.53
CA MET A 1 31.46 7.42 7.28
C MET A 1 30.73 8.57 6.58
N LYS A 2 31.40 9.51 5.90
CA LYS A 2 30.68 10.58 5.15
C LYS A 2 30.38 10.04 3.75
N ILE A 3 29.16 9.73 3.46
CA ILE A 3 28.67 9.19 2.16
C ILE A 3 29.00 10.14 0.98
N ILE A 4 29.20 11.42 1.24
CA ILE A 4 29.38 12.47 0.22
C ILE A 4 30.53 12.22 -0.76
N LYS A 5 31.53 11.41 -0.39
CA LYS A 5 32.67 11.07 -1.25
C LYS A 5 32.34 10.05 -2.32
N ASN A 6 31.21 9.36 -2.18
CA ASN A 6 30.78 8.25 -3.02
C ASN A 6 29.58 8.64 -3.91
N ILE A 7 29.31 9.95 -4.03
CA ILE A 7 28.26 10.53 -4.88
C ILE A 7 28.95 11.33 -5.99
N THR A 8 28.69 10.95 -7.23
CA THR A 8 29.20 11.67 -8.41
C THR A 8 28.02 12.32 -9.14
N PRO A 9 27.90 13.66 -9.11
CA PRO A 9 26.93 14.36 -9.94
C PRO A 9 27.29 14.20 -11.41
N THR A 10 26.31 13.77 -12.21
CA THR A 10 26.45 13.61 -13.66
C THR A 10 25.20 14.16 -14.36
N THR A 11 25.27 14.27 -15.67
CA THR A 11 24.13 14.68 -16.49
C THR A 11 23.85 13.61 -17.54
N ARG A 12 22.59 13.20 -17.67
CA ARG A 12 22.15 12.31 -18.75
C ARG A 12 20.94 12.91 -19.46
N THR A 13 20.85 12.73 -20.75
CA THR A 13 19.63 13.13 -21.49
C THR A 13 18.50 12.15 -21.23
N VAL A 14 17.26 12.61 -21.48
CA VAL A 14 16.07 11.72 -21.46
C VAL A 14 16.26 10.54 -22.41
N PHE A 15 16.90 10.75 -23.58
CA PHE A 15 17.25 9.66 -24.49
C PHE A 15 18.17 8.61 -23.85
N GLN A 16 19.22 9.05 -23.15
CA GLN A 16 20.13 8.13 -22.46
C GLN A 16 19.43 7.38 -21.34
N LEU A 17 18.57 8.06 -20.54
CA LEU A 17 17.78 7.42 -19.51
C LEU A 17 16.85 6.35 -20.08
N LYS A 18 16.17 6.66 -21.21
CA LYS A 18 15.28 5.70 -21.91
C LYS A 18 16.06 4.50 -22.41
N SER A 19 17.23 4.72 -23.01
CA SER A 19 18.12 3.65 -23.49
C SER A 19 18.56 2.72 -22.34
N MET A 20 18.97 3.29 -21.19
CA MET A 20 19.33 2.50 -20.01
C MET A 20 18.15 1.69 -19.47
N PHE A 21 16.94 2.26 -19.53
CA PHE A 21 15.72 1.56 -19.10
C PHE A 21 15.38 0.39 -20.04
N ASP A 22 15.42 0.61 -21.35
CA ASP A 22 15.11 -0.40 -22.37
C ASP A 22 16.13 -1.56 -22.37
N ASN A 23 17.38 -1.28 -22.02
CA ASN A 23 18.45 -2.26 -21.87
C ASN A 23 18.45 -2.98 -20.50
N GLU A 24 17.47 -2.70 -19.64
CA GLU A 24 17.38 -3.22 -18.27
C GLU A 24 18.59 -2.86 -17.39
N GLU A 25 19.29 -1.79 -17.73
CA GLU A 25 20.41 -1.27 -16.93
C GLU A 25 19.92 -0.50 -15.69
N ILE A 26 18.68 0.03 -15.72
CA ILE A 26 18.04 0.70 -14.59
C ILE A 26 16.86 -0.14 -14.13
N PHE A 27 16.73 -0.33 -12.81
CA PHE A 27 15.59 -1.02 -12.21
C PHE A 27 15.12 -0.37 -10.92
N ILE A 28 13.88 -0.67 -10.52
CA ILE A 28 13.28 -0.26 -9.26
C ILE A 28 13.48 -1.39 -8.26
N ASP A 29 14.11 -1.09 -7.13
CA ASP A 29 14.27 -2.03 -6.04
C ASP A 29 13.06 -1.95 -5.09
N ASN A 30 12.16 -2.92 -5.19
CA ASN A 30 10.94 -2.98 -4.40
C ASN A 30 11.19 -3.28 -2.92
N SER A 31 12.43 -3.61 -2.51
CA SER A 31 12.76 -3.94 -1.12
C SER A 31 12.68 -2.73 -0.17
N TYR A 32 12.84 -1.51 -0.69
CA TYR A 32 12.75 -0.28 0.08
C TYR A 32 11.95 0.84 -0.60
N GLN A 33 11.55 0.65 -1.86
CA GLN A 33 10.82 1.68 -2.59
C GLN A 33 9.30 1.46 -2.50
N ARG A 34 8.56 2.57 -2.51
CA ARG A 34 7.10 2.54 -2.51
C ARG A 34 6.56 2.17 -3.89
N ARG A 35 5.32 1.65 -3.93
CA ARG A 35 4.54 1.49 -5.18
C ARG A 35 4.43 2.83 -5.91
N TYR A 36 4.25 2.78 -7.24
CA TYR A 36 4.08 4.00 -8.04
C TYR A 36 2.82 4.76 -7.62
N VAL A 37 2.99 5.98 -7.08
CA VAL A 37 1.91 6.73 -6.41
C VAL A 37 1.48 8.01 -7.15
N TRP A 38 2.21 8.42 -8.21
CA TRP A 38 1.88 9.63 -8.93
C TRP A 38 0.57 9.50 -9.70
N GLU A 39 -0.35 10.40 -9.43
CA GLU A 39 -1.57 10.59 -10.22
C GLU A 39 -1.23 11.27 -11.55
N GLU A 40 -2.13 11.17 -12.53
CA GLU A 40 -1.96 11.73 -13.87
C GLU A 40 -1.54 13.20 -13.85
N LYS A 41 -2.14 14.02 -12.99
CA LYS A 41 -1.79 15.45 -12.83
C LYS A 41 -0.31 15.68 -12.49
N HIS A 42 0.30 14.82 -11.70
CA HIS A 42 1.71 14.94 -11.33
C HIS A 42 2.63 14.54 -12.49
N LYS A 43 2.24 13.50 -13.24
CA LYS A 43 2.96 13.05 -14.43
C LYS A 43 2.94 14.15 -15.50
N ILE A 44 1.76 14.70 -15.77
CA ILE A 44 1.56 15.78 -16.76
C ILE A 44 2.37 17.01 -16.38
N GLY A 45 2.30 17.46 -15.11
CA GLY A 45 3.08 18.61 -14.63
C GLY A 45 4.59 18.41 -14.77
N LEU A 46 5.10 17.18 -14.60
CA LEU A 46 6.52 16.91 -14.84
C LEU A 46 6.89 17.03 -16.33
N ILE A 47 6.09 16.43 -17.22
CA ILE A 47 6.39 16.49 -18.66
C ILE A 47 6.28 17.92 -19.18
N GLU A 48 5.29 18.70 -18.71
CA GLU A 48 5.18 20.13 -19.01
C GLU A 48 6.43 20.90 -18.52
N THR A 49 6.92 20.61 -17.32
CA THR A 49 8.14 21.21 -16.77
C THR A 49 9.35 20.95 -17.67
N ILE A 50 9.47 19.74 -18.21
CA ILE A 50 10.52 19.34 -19.17
C ILE A 50 10.36 20.12 -20.51
N LEU A 51 9.14 20.19 -21.06
CA LEU A 51 8.86 20.91 -22.29
C LEU A 51 9.12 22.42 -22.18
N LEU A 52 8.91 22.99 -21.00
CA LEU A 52 9.21 24.40 -20.70
C LEU A 52 10.70 24.65 -20.38
N GLY A 53 11.51 23.58 -20.30
CA GLY A 53 12.95 23.69 -20.03
C GLY A 53 13.29 24.05 -18.58
N TYR A 54 12.34 23.93 -17.63
CA TYR A 54 12.61 24.17 -16.23
C TYR A 54 13.35 22.98 -15.59
N ASP A 55 14.12 23.24 -14.54
CA ASP A 55 14.86 22.23 -13.81
C ASP A 55 13.92 21.32 -13.00
N ILE A 56 14.29 20.04 -12.91
CA ILE A 56 13.63 19.06 -12.08
C ILE A 56 14.61 18.48 -11.04
N PRO A 57 14.13 18.05 -9.85
CA PRO A 57 15.00 17.48 -8.82
C PRO A 57 15.83 16.32 -9.34
N ALA A 58 17.07 16.20 -8.88
CA ALA A 58 18.01 15.17 -9.29
C ALA A 58 17.49 13.75 -9.04
N ILE A 59 17.84 12.81 -9.91
CA ILE A 59 17.60 11.39 -9.78
C ILE A 59 18.83 10.74 -9.15
N TYR A 60 18.65 9.84 -8.18
CA TYR A 60 19.74 9.12 -7.52
C TYR A 60 19.76 7.67 -8.00
N LEU A 61 20.87 7.26 -8.59
CA LEU A 61 21.10 5.92 -9.13
C LEU A 61 22.22 5.23 -8.35
N TRP A 62 21.94 4.08 -7.76
CA TRP A 62 22.94 3.29 -7.04
C TRP A 62 23.45 2.16 -7.92
N GLN A 63 24.78 2.21 -8.19
CA GLN A 63 25.47 1.21 -8.96
C GLN A 63 25.53 -0.11 -8.20
N GLN A 64 25.15 -1.18 -8.86
CA GLN A 64 25.29 -2.53 -8.34
C GLN A 64 26.64 -3.14 -8.73
N GLU A 65 27.03 -4.21 -8.04
CA GLU A 65 28.17 -5.02 -8.44
C GLU A 65 28.00 -5.51 -9.91
N PRO A 66 29.07 -5.49 -10.70
CA PRO A 66 29.01 -6.03 -12.06
C PRO A 66 28.59 -7.50 -12.05
N ASP A 67 27.71 -7.88 -12.95
CA ASP A 67 27.37 -9.30 -13.16
C ASP A 67 28.62 -10.10 -13.50
N PRO A 68 28.98 -11.13 -12.73
CA PRO A 68 30.24 -11.86 -12.90
C PRO A 68 30.33 -12.63 -14.24
N LYS A 69 29.22 -12.87 -14.91
CA LYS A 69 29.17 -13.62 -16.20
C LYS A 69 29.23 -12.67 -17.39
N THR A 70 28.60 -11.51 -17.28
CA THR A 70 28.41 -10.61 -18.45
C THR A 70 29.18 -9.31 -18.33
N GLY A 71 29.69 -8.97 -17.13
CA GLY A 71 30.31 -7.67 -16.85
C GLY A 71 29.32 -6.49 -16.83
N LYS A 72 28.03 -6.74 -17.06
CA LYS A 72 27.01 -5.68 -17.07
C LYS A 72 26.84 -5.05 -15.70
N ILE A 73 26.80 -3.73 -15.68
CA ILE A 73 26.50 -2.93 -14.49
C ILE A 73 25.03 -2.54 -14.54
N ARG A 74 24.33 -2.71 -13.43
CA ARG A 74 22.94 -2.27 -13.26
C ARG A 74 22.86 -1.21 -12.17
N TYR A 75 21.84 -0.38 -12.24
CA TYR A 75 21.61 0.71 -11.30
C TYR A 75 20.22 0.58 -10.69
N SER A 76 20.11 0.58 -9.37
CA SER A 76 18.82 0.74 -8.72
C SER A 76 18.50 2.22 -8.54
N ILE A 77 17.26 2.63 -8.77
CA ILE A 77 16.82 4.00 -8.55
C ILE A 77 16.61 4.18 -7.04
N VAL A 78 17.40 5.03 -6.38
CA VAL A 78 17.25 5.34 -4.95
C VAL A 78 16.20 6.44 -4.72
N ASP A 79 16.26 7.53 -5.49
CA ASP A 79 15.22 8.55 -5.54
C ASP A 79 14.97 8.99 -6.97
N GLY A 80 13.74 9.42 -7.25
CA GLY A 80 13.31 9.82 -8.60
C GLY A 80 12.51 8.77 -9.36
N GLN A 81 12.18 7.64 -8.76
CA GLN A 81 11.37 6.57 -9.35
C GLN A 81 10.07 7.10 -10.00
N GLN A 82 9.37 8.01 -9.33
CA GLN A 82 8.13 8.59 -9.87
C GLN A 82 8.39 9.46 -11.11
N ARG A 83 9.52 10.19 -11.12
CA ARG A 83 9.95 11.01 -12.25
C ARG A 83 10.35 10.14 -13.44
N VAL A 84 11.21 9.15 -13.20
CA VAL A 84 11.62 8.18 -14.23
C VAL A 84 10.39 7.48 -14.81
N GLY A 85 9.52 6.95 -13.96
CA GLY A 85 8.30 6.27 -14.40
C GLY A 85 7.37 7.17 -15.24
N ALA A 86 7.20 8.45 -14.86
CA ALA A 86 6.39 9.39 -15.63
C ALA A 86 7.00 9.69 -17.01
N ILE A 87 8.32 9.89 -17.09
CA ILE A 87 9.03 10.10 -18.36
C ILE A 87 8.87 8.88 -19.27
N ILE A 88 9.16 7.67 -18.77
CA ILE A 88 9.07 6.44 -19.54
C ILE A 88 7.63 6.19 -20.01
N SER A 89 6.64 6.31 -19.11
CA SER A 89 5.23 6.15 -19.46
C SER A 89 4.77 7.12 -20.56
N TYR A 90 5.23 8.38 -20.52
CA TYR A 90 4.91 9.35 -21.56
C TYR A 90 5.55 9.00 -22.91
N LEU A 91 6.83 8.67 -22.90
CA LEU A 91 7.54 8.22 -24.11
C LEU A 91 6.92 6.96 -24.73
N ASN A 92 6.33 6.10 -23.93
CA ASN A 92 5.57 4.92 -24.35
C ASN A 92 4.13 5.22 -24.77
N ASN A 93 3.70 6.49 -24.82
CA ASN A 93 2.35 6.92 -25.20
C ASN A 93 1.23 6.42 -24.28
N GLU A 94 1.51 6.20 -23.00
CA GLU A 94 0.51 5.67 -22.04
C GLU A 94 -0.53 6.72 -21.62
N PHE A 95 -0.20 8.02 -21.67
CA PHE A 95 -1.12 9.09 -21.34
C PHE A 95 -0.90 10.35 -22.20
N PRO A 96 -1.96 11.17 -22.44
CA PRO A 96 -1.84 12.48 -23.09
C PRO A 96 -1.55 13.57 -22.06
N LEU A 97 -1.07 14.74 -22.52
CA LEU A 97 -0.94 15.95 -21.71
C LEU A 97 -2.29 16.65 -21.60
N THR A 98 -3.21 16.11 -20.81
CA THR A 98 -4.58 16.59 -20.65
C THR A 98 -4.58 18.05 -20.17
N LYS A 99 -5.17 18.95 -20.95
CA LYS A 99 -5.20 20.41 -20.71
C LYS A 99 -5.62 20.79 -19.28
N LYS A 100 -6.56 20.06 -18.69
CA LYS A 100 -7.04 20.26 -17.31
C LYS A 100 -5.92 20.27 -16.25
N TYR A 101 -4.83 19.56 -16.50
CA TYR A 101 -3.73 19.36 -15.54
C TYR A 101 -2.46 20.13 -15.90
N LEU A 102 -2.44 20.83 -17.03
CA LEU A 102 -1.36 21.74 -17.39
C LEU A 102 -1.39 22.98 -16.49
N LEU A 103 -0.23 23.46 -16.12
CA LEU A 103 -0.06 24.67 -15.33
C LEU A 103 -0.04 25.93 -16.23
N SER A 104 0.32 25.78 -17.51
CA SER A 104 0.27 26.85 -18.49
C SER A 104 -1.18 27.19 -18.85
N THR A 105 -1.50 28.49 -18.84
CA THR A 105 -2.86 28.99 -19.13
C THR A 105 -3.12 29.22 -20.60
N ASN A 106 -2.08 29.22 -21.43
CA ASN A 106 -2.15 29.47 -22.88
C ASN A 106 -2.26 28.17 -23.65
N ASP A 107 -2.86 28.19 -24.83
CA ASP A 107 -2.90 27.04 -25.74
C ASP A 107 -1.47 26.65 -26.15
N ALA A 108 -1.01 25.52 -25.63
CA ALA A 108 0.32 25.01 -25.89
C ALA A 108 0.29 24.00 -27.03
N PRO A 109 1.36 23.90 -27.85
CA PRO A 109 1.41 22.95 -28.96
C PRO A 109 1.30 21.47 -28.54
N TRP A 110 1.42 21.19 -27.23
CA TRP A 110 1.31 19.85 -26.63
C TRP A 110 -0.01 19.56 -25.94
N ASP A 111 -0.99 20.50 -25.95
CA ASP A 111 -2.30 20.29 -25.31
C ASP A 111 -2.99 19.03 -25.81
N ASN A 112 -3.40 18.15 -24.87
CA ASN A 112 -4.07 16.87 -25.10
C ASN A 112 -3.32 15.89 -26.01
N LYS A 113 -2.00 16.05 -26.18
CA LYS A 113 -1.18 15.19 -27.04
C LYS A 113 -0.42 14.13 -26.24
N LYS A 114 -0.32 12.94 -26.83
CA LYS A 114 0.64 11.93 -26.46
C LYS A 114 1.99 12.25 -27.09
N PHE A 115 3.05 11.57 -26.67
CA PHE A 115 4.38 11.80 -27.20
C PHE A 115 4.44 11.64 -28.74
N CYS A 116 3.81 10.60 -29.29
CA CYS A 116 3.78 10.37 -30.75
C CYS A 116 3.13 11.51 -31.54
N ASP A 117 2.17 12.23 -30.92
CA ASP A 117 1.38 13.28 -31.55
C ASP A 117 2.02 14.67 -31.41
N LEU A 118 3.12 14.81 -30.64
CA LEU A 118 3.82 16.06 -30.46
C LEU A 118 4.45 16.55 -31.77
N PRO A 119 4.58 17.88 -31.97
CA PRO A 119 5.46 18.44 -32.98
C PRO A 119 6.90 17.95 -32.81
N ASP A 120 7.62 17.79 -33.94
CA ASP A 120 8.99 17.25 -33.93
C ASP A 120 9.97 18.06 -33.09
N GLU A 121 9.78 19.38 -33.01
CA GLU A 121 10.55 20.28 -32.17
C GLU A 121 10.40 19.89 -30.69
N ASN A 122 9.16 19.73 -30.22
CA ASN A 122 8.89 19.36 -28.83
C ASN A 122 9.37 17.92 -28.50
N LYS A 123 9.34 16.99 -29.48
CA LYS A 123 9.97 15.68 -29.31
C LYS A 123 11.47 15.80 -29.11
N LYS A 124 12.14 16.69 -29.88
CA LYS A 124 13.57 16.94 -29.74
C LYS A 124 13.89 17.55 -28.37
N ASP A 125 13.07 18.52 -27.91
CA ASP A 125 13.23 19.14 -26.59
C ASP A 125 13.20 18.10 -25.48
N ILE A 126 12.22 17.18 -25.53
CA ILE A 126 12.15 16.09 -24.54
C ILE A 126 13.36 15.17 -24.64
N TRP A 127 13.75 14.71 -25.85
CA TRP A 127 14.86 13.78 -25.99
C TRP A 127 16.19 14.36 -25.52
N SER A 128 16.43 15.65 -25.77
CA SER A 128 17.66 16.35 -25.42
C SER A 128 17.67 16.94 -24.01
N TYR A 129 16.52 16.93 -23.31
CA TYR A 129 16.43 17.48 -21.96
C TYR A 129 17.45 16.81 -21.03
N ALA A 130 18.23 17.65 -20.34
CA ALA A 130 19.31 17.22 -19.46
C ALA A 130 18.77 16.92 -18.04
N LEU A 131 18.92 15.70 -17.60
CA LEU A 131 18.54 15.22 -16.28
C LEU A 131 19.76 15.29 -15.34
N ASN A 132 19.61 15.91 -14.18
CA ASN A 132 20.60 15.87 -13.11
C ASN A 132 20.56 14.48 -12.45
N ILE A 133 21.68 13.76 -12.51
CA ILE A 133 21.83 12.42 -11.93
C ILE A 133 22.88 12.47 -10.85
N ASN A 134 22.61 11.88 -9.71
CA ASN A 134 23.59 11.58 -8.68
C ASN A 134 23.90 10.08 -8.71
N ASP A 135 25.03 9.72 -9.29
CA ASP A 135 25.51 8.35 -9.31
C ASP A 135 26.16 8.00 -7.97
N LEU A 136 25.63 6.97 -7.33
CA LEU A 136 26.10 6.39 -6.09
C LEU A 136 26.89 5.13 -6.43
N ASN A 137 28.15 5.05 -5.96
CA ASN A 137 28.97 3.89 -6.26
C ASN A 137 28.57 2.66 -5.41
N ASN A 138 29.08 1.49 -5.78
CA ASN A 138 28.82 0.22 -5.11
C ASN A 138 29.51 0.03 -3.74
N GLU A 139 30.37 0.97 -3.32
CA GLU A 139 30.95 0.96 -1.98
C GLU A 139 29.95 1.38 -0.89
N ILE A 140 28.82 2.01 -1.28
CA ILE A 140 27.77 2.39 -0.35
C ILE A 140 26.93 1.13 -0.04
N THR A 141 26.82 0.82 1.24
CA THR A 141 26.10 -0.37 1.69
C THR A 141 24.58 -0.24 1.55
N PRO A 142 23.82 -1.35 1.44
CA PRO A 142 22.34 -1.31 1.38
C PRO A 142 21.70 -0.53 2.55
N ASP A 143 22.25 -0.61 3.75
CA ASP A 143 21.71 0.09 4.93
C ASP A 143 21.95 1.61 4.85
N GLU A 144 23.10 2.02 4.30
CA GLU A 144 23.36 3.43 4.02
C GLU A 144 22.43 3.98 2.93
N ILE A 145 22.16 3.20 1.88
CA ILE A 145 21.19 3.54 0.83
C ILE A 145 19.79 3.71 1.43
N LYS A 146 19.32 2.78 2.27
CA LYS A 146 18.04 2.91 2.98
C LYS A 146 17.97 4.18 3.82
N THR A 147 19.04 4.45 4.58
CA THR A 147 19.13 5.66 5.40
C THR A 147 19.07 6.92 4.55
N MET A 148 19.77 6.93 3.42
CA MET A 148 19.75 8.05 2.47
C MET A 148 18.37 8.24 1.85
N PHE A 149 17.72 7.16 1.39
CA PHE A 149 16.35 7.20 0.87
C PHE A 149 15.38 7.83 1.87
N LEU A 150 15.44 7.41 3.14
CA LEU A 150 14.60 7.99 4.20
C LEU A 150 14.85 9.48 4.36
N ARG A 151 16.11 9.92 4.37
CA ARG A 151 16.48 11.34 4.52
C ARG A 151 16.07 12.20 3.34
N LEU A 152 16.23 11.72 2.10
CA LEU A 152 15.76 12.40 0.88
C LEU A 152 14.24 12.61 0.89
N ASN A 153 13.49 11.63 1.41
CA ASN A 153 12.04 11.72 1.47
C ASN A 153 11.51 12.60 2.62
N ILE A 154 12.28 12.89 3.66
CA ILE A 154 11.88 13.83 4.73
C ILE A 154 11.63 15.25 4.18
N THR A 155 12.37 15.66 3.17
CA THR A 155 12.28 17.01 2.58
C THR A 155 11.22 17.13 1.48
N ASN A 156 10.69 16.01 1.00
CA ASN A 156 9.69 15.94 -0.09
C ASN A 156 8.28 15.58 0.46
N LYS A 157 7.46 14.87 -0.30
CA LYS A 157 6.15 14.43 0.17
C LYS A 157 6.32 13.37 1.27
N VAL A 158 5.94 13.72 2.50
CA VAL A 158 6.12 12.88 3.70
C VAL A 158 5.57 11.47 3.47
N LEU A 159 6.44 10.47 3.63
CA LEU A 159 6.04 9.07 3.67
C LEU A 159 5.10 8.83 4.86
N ASN A 160 4.05 8.06 4.66
CA ASN A 160 3.24 7.62 5.78
C ASN A 160 3.98 6.54 6.59
N PRO A 161 3.51 6.22 7.83
CA PRO A 161 4.20 5.24 8.68
C PRO A 161 4.38 3.87 8.03
N GLN A 162 3.47 3.42 7.18
CA GLN A 162 3.59 2.12 6.52
C GLN A 162 4.61 2.14 5.37
N GLU A 163 4.67 3.23 4.60
CA GLU A 163 5.70 3.42 3.59
C GLU A 163 7.09 3.49 4.23
N LEU A 164 7.22 4.11 5.42
CA LEU A 164 8.46 4.11 6.19
C LEU A 164 8.86 2.69 6.62
N ARG A 165 7.91 1.89 7.14
CA ARG A 165 8.16 0.48 7.48
C ARG A 165 8.62 -0.34 6.28
N ASN A 166 7.96 -0.16 5.13
CA ASN A 166 8.38 -0.85 3.90
C ASN A 166 9.82 -0.52 3.48
N ALA A 167 10.26 0.71 3.73
CA ALA A 167 11.63 1.10 3.46
C ALA A 167 12.64 0.60 4.52
N GLN A 168 12.20 0.44 5.77
CA GLN A 168 13.08 0.04 6.89
C GLN A 168 13.22 -1.48 7.02
N PHE A 169 12.14 -2.23 6.80
CA PHE A 169 12.07 -3.66 7.06
C PHE A 169 11.92 -4.44 5.75
N ASN A 170 12.60 -5.55 5.65
CA ASN A 170 12.48 -6.52 4.54
C ASN A 170 12.29 -7.96 5.05
N GLY A 171 11.97 -8.11 6.33
CA GLY A 171 11.84 -9.40 6.99
C GLY A 171 10.52 -10.12 6.72
N LYS A 172 10.34 -11.23 7.42
CA LYS A 172 9.22 -12.15 7.19
C LYS A 172 7.85 -11.54 7.49
N PHE A 173 7.74 -10.63 8.46
CA PHE A 173 6.46 -10.02 8.81
C PHE A 173 5.93 -9.11 7.72
N ILE A 174 6.78 -8.26 7.14
CA ILE A 174 6.35 -7.40 6.03
C ILE A 174 6.10 -8.20 4.76
N GLN A 175 6.90 -9.23 4.49
CA GLN A 175 6.68 -10.12 3.33
C GLN A 175 5.30 -10.78 3.42
N LEU A 176 4.93 -11.34 4.58
CA LEU A 176 3.60 -11.92 4.79
C LEU A 176 2.48 -10.87 4.69
N SER A 177 2.69 -9.68 5.27
CA SER A 177 1.71 -8.59 5.18
C SER A 177 1.44 -8.16 3.74
N ILE A 178 2.48 -8.09 2.89
CA ILE A 178 2.34 -7.76 1.46
C ILE A 178 1.65 -8.91 0.73
N GLU A 179 2.07 -10.15 0.93
CA GLU A 179 1.49 -11.33 0.28
C GLU A 179 -0.01 -11.44 0.57
N LEU A 180 -0.42 -11.27 1.81
CA LEU A 180 -1.83 -11.32 2.21
C LEU A 180 -2.63 -10.10 1.73
N ALA A 181 -1.99 -8.93 1.56
CA ALA A 181 -2.63 -7.74 1.00
C ALA A 181 -2.90 -7.85 -0.51
N GLU A 182 -2.27 -8.82 -1.20
CA GLU A 182 -2.48 -9.10 -2.62
C GLU A 182 -3.60 -10.12 -2.89
N LEU A 183 -4.22 -10.69 -1.85
CA LEU A 183 -5.32 -11.63 -2.02
C LEU A 183 -6.51 -10.99 -2.72
N ASP A 184 -7.17 -11.75 -3.58
CA ASP A 184 -8.28 -11.28 -4.42
C ASP A 184 -9.51 -10.79 -3.63
N PHE A 185 -9.68 -11.25 -2.40
CA PHE A 185 -10.72 -10.80 -1.48
C PHE A 185 -10.83 -9.26 -1.42
N TRP A 186 -9.71 -8.56 -1.30
CA TRP A 186 -9.68 -7.10 -1.18
C TRP A 186 -10.17 -6.39 -2.43
N ASN A 187 -9.82 -6.92 -3.60
CA ASN A 187 -10.24 -6.42 -4.90
C ASN A 187 -11.72 -6.75 -5.17
N LYS A 188 -12.14 -7.99 -4.90
CA LYS A 188 -13.52 -8.45 -5.06
C LYS A 188 -14.53 -7.56 -4.33
N TYR A 189 -14.21 -7.18 -3.10
CA TYR A 189 -15.06 -6.36 -2.25
C TYR A 189 -14.70 -4.87 -2.24
N LYS A 190 -13.75 -4.43 -3.08
CA LYS A 190 -13.30 -3.02 -3.20
C LYS A 190 -12.98 -2.38 -1.85
N VAL A 191 -12.33 -3.14 -0.95
CA VAL A 191 -12.02 -2.71 0.41
C VAL A 191 -11.10 -1.50 0.42
N PHE A 192 -10.12 -1.48 -0.49
CA PHE A 192 -9.14 -0.41 -0.63
C PHE A 192 -9.27 0.28 -1.98
N SER A 193 -9.26 1.61 -1.96
CA SER A 193 -9.15 2.39 -3.20
C SER A 193 -7.74 2.25 -3.79
N SER A 194 -7.59 2.56 -5.08
CA SER A 194 -6.25 2.61 -5.70
C SER A 194 -5.31 3.59 -4.98
N ALA A 195 -5.84 4.65 -4.35
CA ALA A 195 -5.05 5.58 -3.54
C ALA A 195 -4.57 4.93 -2.23
N ASP A 196 -5.40 4.12 -1.58
CA ASP A 196 -5.04 3.40 -0.35
C ASP A 196 -3.96 2.34 -0.63
N VAL A 197 -4.12 1.57 -1.73
CA VAL A 197 -3.13 0.57 -2.16
C VAL A 197 -1.78 1.23 -2.49
N ARG A 198 -1.79 2.36 -3.22
CA ARG A 198 -0.56 3.12 -3.50
C ARG A 198 0.15 3.60 -2.23
N ARG A 199 -0.60 3.89 -1.16
CA ARG A 199 -0.11 4.34 0.14
C ARG A 199 0.08 3.19 1.13
N MET A 200 -0.01 1.92 0.68
CA MET A 200 0.20 0.71 1.48
C MET A 200 -0.72 0.59 2.71
N LYS A 201 -1.92 1.18 2.66
CA LYS A 201 -2.90 1.05 3.75
C LYS A 201 -3.52 -0.35 3.82
N ASP A 202 -3.56 -1.06 2.70
CA ASP A 202 -3.87 -2.48 2.60
C ASP A 202 -2.88 -3.32 3.42
N VAL A 203 -1.59 -3.10 3.25
CA VAL A 203 -0.52 -3.77 4.00
C VAL A 203 -0.57 -3.40 5.49
N GLU A 204 -0.85 -2.13 5.82
CA GLU A 204 -1.03 -1.71 7.21
C GLU A 204 -2.20 -2.42 7.89
N PHE A 205 -3.33 -2.53 7.19
CA PHE A 205 -4.51 -3.22 7.71
C PHE A 205 -4.25 -4.72 7.94
N VAL A 206 -3.64 -5.40 6.98
CA VAL A 206 -3.24 -6.80 7.13
C VAL A 206 -2.27 -6.99 8.29
N SER A 207 -1.31 -6.06 8.48
CA SER A 207 -0.43 -6.07 9.64
C SER A 207 -1.20 -6.05 10.96
N HIS A 208 -2.32 -5.30 11.03
CA HIS A 208 -3.18 -5.28 12.23
C HIS A 208 -3.87 -6.63 12.47
N LEU A 209 -4.25 -7.36 11.42
CA LEU A 209 -4.79 -8.72 11.54
C LEU A 209 -3.74 -9.70 12.09
N LEU A 210 -2.52 -9.65 11.57
CA LEU A 210 -1.41 -10.47 12.06
C LEU A 210 -1.03 -10.13 13.52
N ILE A 211 -1.04 -8.85 13.88
CA ILE A 211 -0.83 -8.41 15.28
C ILE A 211 -1.92 -8.99 16.19
N PHE A 212 -3.17 -8.98 15.74
CA PHE A 212 -4.25 -9.60 16.50
C PHE A 212 -4.01 -11.11 16.70
N LEU A 213 -3.61 -11.85 15.69
CA LEU A 213 -3.32 -13.28 15.81
C LEU A 213 -2.20 -13.57 16.85
N ARG A 214 -1.16 -12.73 16.88
CA ARG A 214 0.01 -12.93 17.78
C ARG A 214 -0.17 -12.34 19.17
N LYS A 215 -0.97 -11.31 19.35
CA LYS A 215 -1.05 -10.54 20.61
C LYS A 215 -2.47 -10.40 21.16
N GLY A 216 -3.49 -10.81 20.42
CA GLY A 216 -4.89 -10.67 20.78
C GLY A 216 -5.40 -9.21 20.71
N MET A 217 -6.68 -9.02 21.06
CA MET A 217 -7.37 -7.73 20.95
C MET A 217 -6.93 -6.66 21.92
N LYS A 218 -6.37 -7.05 23.07
CA LYS A 218 -6.00 -6.11 24.16
C LYS A 218 -4.79 -5.24 23.84
N ILE A 219 -4.11 -5.51 22.72
CA ILE A 219 -2.95 -4.73 22.29
C ILE A 219 -3.39 -3.63 21.32
N ALA A 220 -2.99 -2.39 21.62
CA ALA A 220 -3.23 -1.26 20.75
C ALA A 220 -2.43 -1.43 19.43
N THR A 221 -3.04 -1.07 18.30
CA THR A 221 -2.37 -1.01 17.00
C THR A 221 -1.74 0.37 16.76
N SER A 222 -1.09 0.92 17.80
CA SER A 222 -0.33 2.16 17.68
C SER A 222 0.87 1.97 16.75
N GLN A 223 1.36 3.07 16.18
CA GLN A 223 2.54 3.02 15.29
C GLN A 223 3.76 2.38 15.98
N SER A 224 3.93 2.66 17.30
CA SER A 224 5.00 2.04 18.09
C SER A 224 4.83 0.52 18.22
N THR A 225 3.59 0.03 18.45
CA THR A 225 3.33 -1.41 18.52
C THR A 225 3.57 -2.09 17.18
N VAL A 226 3.10 -1.49 16.10
CA VAL A 226 3.31 -2.02 14.76
C VAL A 226 4.81 -2.10 14.46
N ASN A 227 5.57 -1.03 14.71
CA ASN A 227 7.03 -1.04 14.50
C ASN A 227 7.74 -2.14 15.30
N LYS A 228 7.35 -2.35 16.57
CA LYS A 228 7.91 -3.44 17.40
C LYS A 228 7.63 -4.83 16.82
N MET A 229 6.47 -5.04 16.20
CA MET A 229 6.16 -6.32 15.56
C MET A 229 6.99 -6.54 14.29
N TYR A 230 7.19 -5.48 13.48
CA TYR A 230 8.06 -5.53 12.32
C TYR A 230 9.50 -5.84 12.71
N ASP A 231 10.01 -5.23 13.79
CA ASP A 231 11.35 -5.46 14.31
C ASP A 231 11.49 -6.90 14.86
N LEU A 232 10.53 -7.34 15.69
CA LEU A 232 10.54 -8.66 16.32
C LEU A 232 10.59 -9.81 15.30
N TYR A 233 9.85 -9.68 14.21
CA TYR A 233 9.73 -10.70 13.17
C TYR A 233 10.50 -10.36 11.89
N ASN A 234 11.51 -9.48 12.00
CA ASN A 234 12.32 -9.11 10.84
C ASN A 234 13.19 -10.26 10.34
N GLU A 235 13.93 -10.92 11.26
CA GLU A 235 14.84 -11.99 10.89
C GLU A 235 14.15 -13.35 10.80
N SER A 236 13.27 -13.65 11.75
CA SER A 236 12.56 -14.92 11.83
C SER A 236 11.11 -14.74 12.22
N TYR A 237 10.24 -15.55 11.64
CA TYR A 237 8.81 -15.61 11.92
C TYR A 237 8.35 -17.07 11.90
N GLY A 238 8.42 -17.73 13.05
CA GLY A 238 8.13 -19.17 13.16
C GLY A 238 6.71 -19.53 12.73
N GLU A 239 5.75 -18.65 13.04
CA GLU A 239 4.33 -18.84 12.77
C GLU A 239 3.88 -18.34 11.39
N TYR A 240 4.82 -17.99 10.49
CA TYR A 240 4.52 -17.46 9.16
C TYR A 240 3.46 -18.27 8.40
N LYS A 241 3.66 -19.59 8.32
CA LYS A 241 2.76 -20.48 7.58
C LYS A 241 1.41 -20.60 8.26
N GLU A 242 1.38 -20.78 9.58
CA GLU A 242 0.18 -20.89 10.39
C GLU A 242 -0.68 -19.63 10.27
N ASP A 243 -0.07 -18.45 10.40
CA ASP A 243 -0.78 -17.19 10.30
C ASP A 243 -1.32 -16.92 8.89
N LYS A 244 -0.53 -17.28 7.85
CA LYS A 244 -1.00 -17.21 6.47
C LYS A 244 -2.27 -18.06 6.27
N GLU A 245 -2.22 -19.32 6.64
CA GLU A 245 -3.34 -20.25 6.53
C GLU A 245 -4.55 -19.76 7.35
N THR A 246 -4.31 -19.25 8.54
CA THR A 246 -5.37 -18.70 9.40
C THR A 246 -6.04 -17.46 8.78
N VAL A 247 -5.28 -16.51 8.24
CA VAL A 247 -5.86 -15.33 7.59
C VAL A 247 -6.69 -15.74 6.38
N VAL A 248 -6.17 -16.60 5.50
CA VAL A 248 -6.90 -17.07 4.32
C VAL A 248 -8.23 -17.72 4.72
N LEU A 249 -8.19 -18.61 5.70
CA LEU A 249 -9.37 -19.29 6.20
C LEU A 249 -10.40 -18.31 6.81
N MET A 250 -9.95 -17.29 7.56
CA MET A 250 -10.87 -16.29 8.11
C MET A 250 -11.48 -15.42 7.02
N LEU A 251 -10.73 -15.09 5.97
CA LEU A 251 -11.29 -14.38 4.82
C LEU A 251 -12.36 -15.19 4.10
N ASP A 252 -12.20 -16.51 3.98
CA ASP A 252 -13.21 -17.41 3.42
C ASP A 252 -14.48 -17.45 4.28
N GLU A 253 -14.36 -17.48 5.62
CA GLU A 253 -15.50 -17.42 6.53
C GLU A 253 -16.21 -16.05 6.45
N MET A 254 -15.44 -14.96 6.38
CA MET A 254 -15.99 -13.61 6.19
C MET A 254 -16.72 -13.46 4.86
N GLN A 255 -16.18 -14.07 3.79
CA GLN A 255 -16.82 -14.08 2.48
C GLN A 255 -18.22 -14.73 2.55
N GLN A 256 -18.37 -15.86 3.24
CA GLN A 256 -19.66 -16.51 3.42
C GLN A 256 -20.70 -15.56 4.06
N VAL A 257 -20.30 -14.84 5.11
CA VAL A 257 -21.16 -13.83 5.76
C VAL A 257 -21.53 -12.72 4.77
N ILE A 258 -20.54 -12.16 4.05
CA ILE A 258 -20.76 -11.04 3.12
C ILE A 258 -21.69 -11.45 1.98
N GLU A 259 -21.57 -12.66 1.45
CA GLU A 259 -22.40 -13.18 0.35
C GLU A 259 -23.84 -13.47 0.77
N MET A 260 -24.10 -13.68 2.05
CA MET A 260 -25.45 -13.84 2.60
C MET A 260 -26.18 -12.50 2.86
N LEU A 261 -25.47 -11.39 2.87
CA LEU A 261 -26.03 -10.07 3.16
C LEU A 261 -26.68 -9.43 1.93
N ASP A 262 -27.65 -8.52 2.19
CA ASP A 262 -28.24 -7.70 1.13
C ASP A 262 -27.12 -6.91 0.39
N PRO A 263 -27.06 -6.97 -0.94
CA PRO A 263 -26.06 -6.23 -1.72
C PRO A 263 -25.95 -4.74 -1.39
N LYS A 264 -27.05 -4.11 -0.91
CA LYS A 264 -27.07 -2.70 -0.52
C LYS A 264 -26.19 -2.38 0.68
N ILE A 265 -25.96 -3.36 1.56
CA ILE A 265 -25.15 -3.18 2.76
C ILE A 265 -23.73 -3.72 2.63
N VAL A 266 -23.42 -4.46 1.56
CA VAL A 266 -22.07 -5.02 1.33
C VAL A 266 -21.01 -3.92 1.35
N ASN A 267 -21.22 -2.81 0.67
CA ASN A 267 -20.27 -1.69 0.66
C ASN A 267 -20.06 -1.02 2.04
N GLN A 268 -20.95 -1.27 2.99
CA GLN A 268 -20.86 -0.74 4.34
C GLN A 268 -20.07 -1.67 5.26
N ILE A 269 -20.35 -2.97 5.21
CA ILE A 269 -19.64 -3.98 6.01
C ILE A 269 -18.18 -4.10 5.57
N THR A 270 -17.87 -3.84 4.32
CA THR A 270 -16.49 -3.91 3.78
C THR A 270 -15.60 -2.73 4.20
N LYS A 271 -16.10 -1.77 4.98
CA LYS A 271 -15.24 -0.78 5.65
C LYS A 271 -14.33 -1.45 6.67
N ILE A 272 -13.07 -1.01 6.75
CA ILE A 272 -12.02 -1.63 7.56
C ILE A 272 -12.40 -1.83 9.04
N THR A 273 -13.20 -0.94 9.63
CA THR A 273 -13.68 -1.06 11.02
C THR A 273 -14.55 -2.31 11.22
N HIS A 274 -15.48 -2.56 10.30
CA HIS A 274 -16.38 -3.70 10.38
C HIS A 274 -15.67 -4.99 9.97
N LEU A 275 -14.82 -4.95 8.93
CA LEU A 275 -14.02 -6.09 8.51
C LEU A 275 -13.07 -6.58 9.60
N TYR A 276 -12.39 -5.66 10.29
CA TYR A 276 -11.55 -6.03 11.43
C TYR A 276 -12.37 -6.74 12.51
N THR A 277 -13.54 -6.21 12.86
CA THR A 277 -14.40 -6.81 13.87
C THR A 277 -14.92 -8.18 13.41
N LEU A 278 -15.34 -8.30 12.15
CA LEU A 278 -15.81 -9.56 11.58
C LEU A 278 -14.69 -10.62 11.57
N PHE A 279 -13.47 -10.25 11.21
CA PHE A 279 -12.30 -11.13 11.27
C PHE A 279 -12.09 -11.70 12.67
N VAL A 280 -12.09 -10.83 13.68
CA VAL A 280 -11.89 -11.21 15.08
C VAL A 280 -13.02 -12.11 15.59
N VAL A 281 -14.27 -11.80 15.23
CA VAL A 281 -15.43 -12.62 15.57
C VAL A 281 -15.33 -13.99 14.91
N SER A 282 -15.04 -14.08 13.62
CA SER A 282 -14.89 -15.35 12.90
C SER A 282 -13.78 -16.22 13.49
N TYR A 283 -12.65 -15.60 13.86
CA TYR A 283 -11.54 -16.29 14.53
C TYR A 283 -11.96 -16.88 15.89
N ALA A 284 -12.64 -16.09 16.73
CA ALA A 284 -13.08 -16.53 18.05
C ALA A 284 -14.14 -17.65 17.95
N LEU A 285 -15.12 -17.51 17.08
CA LEU A 285 -16.17 -18.52 16.87
C LEU A 285 -15.60 -19.86 16.38
N LYS A 286 -14.54 -19.81 15.57
CA LYS A 286 -13.84 -20.99 15.14
C LYS A 286 -13.06 -21.64 16.26
N ALA A 287 -12.33 -20.86 17.06
CA ALA A 287 -11.53 -21.35 18.20
C ALA A 287 -12.41 -22.01 19.28
N GLU A 288 -13.63 -21.50 19.50
CA GLU A 288 -14.60 -22.02 20.47
C GLU A 288 -15.48 -23.16 19.92
N ASN A 289 -15.17 -23.67 18.72
CA ASN A 289 -15.92 -24.76 18.05
C ASN A 289 -17.41 -24.51 17.81
N TYR A 290 -17.89 -23.26 17.89
CA TYR A 290 -19.29 -22.91 17.60
C TYR A 290 -19.69 -23.30 16.16
N TYR A 291 -18.77 -23.24 15.23
CA TYR A 291 -19.04 -23.61 13.83
C TYR A 291 -19.27 -25.11 13.63
N GLN A 292 -18.76 -26.00 14.48
CA GLN A 292 -18.87 -27.45 14.25
C GLN A 292 -20.30 -27.96 14.43
N ALA A 293 -21.07 -27.39 15.36
CA ALA A 293 -22.40 -27.89 15.71
C ALA A 293 -23.56 -27.08 15.08
N LYS A 294 -23.36 -25.79 14.74
CA LYS A 294 -24.45 -24.87 14.35
C LYS A 294 -23.96 -23.77 13.38
N LYS A 295 -23.06 -24.08 12.44
CA LYS A 295 -22.46 -23.08 11.55
C LYS A 295 -23.48 -22.18 10.86
N GLU A 296 -24.51 -22.76 10.25
CA GLU A 296 -25.54 -22.01 9.53
C GLU A 296 -26.28 -21.04 10.46
N ASN A 297 -26.63 -21.46 11.68
CA ASN A 297 -27.32 -20.59 12.64
C ASN A 297 -26.43 -19.44 13.11
N VAL A 298 -25.12 -19.67 13.25
CA VAL A 298 -24.14 -18.62 13.61
C VAL A 298 -24.01 -17.62 12.47
N LEU A 299 -23.87 -18.06 11.23
CA LEU A 299 -23.80 -17.19 10.05
C LEU A 299 -25.06 -16.35 9.92
N ASN A 300 -26.26 -16.97 10.08
CA ASN A 300 -27.53 -16.26 10.07
C ASN A 300 -27.63 -15.20 11.16
N ALA A 301 -27.17 -15.50 12.38
CA ALA A 301 -27.16 -14.52 13.48
C ALA A 301 -26.21 -13.34 13.20
N ILE A 302 -25.04 -13.57 12.60
CA ILE A 302 -24.11 -12.50 12.19
C ILE A 302 -24.76 -11.64 11.10
N CYS A 303 -25.39 -12.26 10.11
CA CYS A 303 -26.09 -11.56 9.03
C CYS A 303 -27.25 -10.72 9.58
N GLU A 304 -28.06 -11.26 10.48
CA GLU A 304 -29.16 -10.53 11.15
C GLU A 304 -28.62 -9.32 11.93
N PHE A 305 -27.52 -9.49 12.69
CA PHE A 305 -26.89 -8.41 13.42
C PHE A 305 -26.50 -7.24 12.50
N TYR A 306 -25.80 -7.52 11.42
CA TYR A 306 -25.40 -6.49 10.48
C TYR A 306 -26.56 -5.90 9.69
N GLN A 307 -27.58 -6.71 9.38
CA GLN A 307 -28.81 -6.23 8.77
C GLN A 307 -29.48 -5.18 9.66
N LEU A 308 -29.70 -5.48 10.96
CA LEU A 308 -30.26 -4.54 11.93
C LEU A 308 -29.41 -3.28 12.02
N TYR A 309 -28.11 -3.42 12.15
CA TYR A 309 -27.18 -2.29 12.27
C TYR A 309 -27.23 -1.35 11.06
N PHE A 310 -27.16 -1.88 9.85
CA PHE A 310 -27.13 -1.07 8.62
C PHE A 310 -28.50 -0.59 8.13
N THR A 311 -29.58 -1.13 8.67
CA THR A 311 -30.94 -0.60 8.46
C THR A 311 -31.37 0.39 9.54
N ASN A 312 -30.47 0.72 10.47
CA ASN A 312 -30.70 1.61 11.62
C ASN A 312 -31.78 1.10 12.58
N ASP A 313 -31.95 -0.20 12.68
CA ASP A 313 -32.79 -0.81 13.72
C ASP A 313 -31.95 -1.08 14.97
N TYR A 314 -32.00 -0.15 15.90
CA TYR A 314 -31.28 -0.21 17.16
C TYR A 314 -32.17 -0.66 18.35
N SER A 315 -33.23 -1.41 18.09
CA SER A 315 -34.11 -1.96 19.13
C SER A 315 -33.37 -2.94 20.04
N ASN A 316 -32.41 -3.72 19.47
CA ASN A 316 -31.56 -4.62 20.24
C ASN A 316 -30.41 -3.86 20.93
N GLU A 317 -30.18 -4.16 22.23
CA GLU A 317 -29.14 -3.49 23.03
C GLU A 317 -27.72 -3.70 22.52
N PHE A 318 -27.39 -4.89 21.99
CA PHE A 318 -26.08 -5.18 21.45
C PHE A 318 -25.81 -4.42 20.15
N VAL A 319 -26.82 -4.25 19.30
CA VAL A 319 -26.73 -3.44 18.09
C VAL A 319 -26.50 -1.96 18.42
N ARG A 320 -27.20 -1.45 19.46
CA ARG A 320 -26.97 -0.08 19.99
C ARG A 320 -25.56 0.10 20.53
N ASN A 321 -25.07 -0.88 21.32
CA ASN A 321 -23.72 -0.82 21.85
C ASN A 321 -22.68 -0.79 20.74
N TYR A 322 -22.85 -1.63 19.71
CA TYR A 322 -21.98 -1.64 18.54
C TYR A 322 -21.94 -0.27 17.82
N LEU A 323 -23.09 0.40 17.71
CA LEU A 323 -23.19 1.73 17.11
C LEU A 323 -22.31 2.74 17.86
N LEU A 324 -22.42 2.79 19.19
CA LEU A 324 -21.64 3.71 20.02
C LEU A 324 -20.13 3.58 19.77
N TYR A 325 -19.63 2.35 19.68
CA TYR A 325 -18.21 2.08 19.49
C TYR A 325 -17.75 1.98 18.01
N SER A 326 -18.67 2.27 17.09
CA SER A 326 -18.37 2.34 15.63
C SER A 326 -18.30 3.77 15.09
N GLN A 327 -18.59 4.79 15.90
CA GLN A 327 -18.60 6.19 15.49
C GLN A 327 -17.30 6.90 15.83
N ASP A 328 -16.86 6.84 17.10
CA ASP A 328 -15.69 7.56 17.59
C ASP A 328 -14.61 6.61 18.11
N ALA A 329 -13.35 7.05 18.02
CA ALA A 329 -12.17 6.33 18.50
C ALA A 329 -12.17 4.84 18.11
N VAL A 330 -12.65 4.52 16.91
CA VAL A 330 -12.92 3.15 16.42
C VAL A 330 -11.72 2.21 16.49
N ALA A 331 -10.49 2.74 16.45
CA ALA A 331 -9.25 1.97 16.53
C ALA A 331 -8.79 1.70 17.98
N SER A 332 -9.44 2.29 18.99
CA SER A 332 -9.07 2.06 20.38
C SER A 332 -9.29 0.61 20.79
N VAL A 333 -8.52 0.15 21.77
CA VAL A 333 -8.67 -1.21 22.33
C VAL A 333 -10.08 -1.41 22.86
N ASN A 334 -10.61 -0.43 23.60
CA ASN A 334 -11.96 -0.50 24.16
C ASN A 334 -13.02 -0.62 23.07
N SER A 335 -12.98 0.24 22.05
CA SER A 335 -13.97 0.21 20.96
C SER A 335 -13.93 -1.12 20.19
N ARG A 336 -12.75 -1.70 19.97
CA ARG A 336 -12.62 -3.01 19.33
C ARG A 336 -13.21 -4.13 20.17
N LEU A 337 -12.94 -4.12 21.50
CA LEU A 337 -13.49 -5.10 22.44
C LEU A 337 -15.02 -5.00 22.53
N GLU A 338 -15.56 -3.78 22.64
CA GLU A 338 -16.99 -3.57 22.75
C GLU A 338 -17.75 -3.97 21.48
N ARG A 339 -17.19 -3.69 20.29
CA ARG A 339 -17.78 -4.18 19.03
C ARG A 339 -17.76 -5.71 18.94
N TYR A 340 -16.65 -6.33 19.33
CA TYR A 340 -16.57 -7.80 19.39
C TYR A 340 -17.61 -8.37 20.36
N ASN A 341 -17.66 -7.87 21.61
CA ASN A 341 -18.60 -8.32 22.63
C ASN A 341 -20.05 -8.16 22.16
N SER A 342 -20.37 -7.08 21.47
CA SER A 342 -21.71 -6.82 20.93
C SER A 342 -22.16 -7.93 20.00
N ILE A 343 -21.33 -8.33 19.05
CA ILE A 343 -21.68 -9.41 18.11
C ILE A 343 -21.75 -10.76 18.81
N ILE A 344 -20.77 -11.09 19.63
CA ILE A 344 -20.74 -12.38 20.35
C ILE A 344 -21.95 -12.52 21.27
N ASN A 345 -22.30 -11.49 22.04
CA ASN A 345 -23.45 -11.54 22.94
C ASN A 345 -24.78 -11.62 22.17
N PHE A 346 -24.88 -10.95 21.04
CA PHE A 346 -26.05 -11.10 20.14
C PHE A 346 -26.19 -12.55 19.64
N ILE A 347 -25.08 -13.15 19.19
CA ILE A 347 -25.07 -14.56 18.74
C ILE A 347 -25.49 -15.49 19.89
N LYS A 348 -24.90 -15.31 21.08
CA LYS A 348 -25.26 -16.10 22.28
C LYS A 348 -26.73 -15.97 22.61
N GLN A 349 -27.29 -14.77 22.60
CA GLN A 349 -28.72 -14.53 22.83
C GLN A 349 -29.59 -15.25 21.82
N LYS A 350 -29.25 -15.14 20.51
CA LYS A 350 -30.01 -15.77 19.42
C LYS A 350 -29.98 -17.30 19.45
N LEU A 351 -28.88 -17.88 19.86
CA LEU A 351 -28.67 -19.32 19.89
C LEU A 351 -29.00 -19.96 21.25
N ASN A 352 -29.43 -19.17 22.22
CA ASN A 352 -29.67 -19.59 23.61
C ASN A 352 -28.44 -20.30 24.22
N ILE A 353 -27.26 -19.73 24.01
CA ILE A 353 -25.98 -20.22 24.53
C ILE A 353 -25.59 -19.37 25.74
N CYS A 354 -25.29 -20.04 26.87
CA CYS A 354 -24.82 -19.38 28.09
C CYS A 354 -23.35 -18.97 27.99
#